data_20a6f154258a6f5137e2223e8d8a2d3f
#
_entry.id   20a6f154258a6f5137e2223e8d8a2d3f
#
_cell.length_a   1.000
_cell.length_b   1.000
_cell.length_c   1.000
_cell.angle_alpha   90.00
_cell.angle_beta   90.00
_cell.angle_gamma   90.00
#
_symmetry.space_group_name_H-M   'P 1'
#
loop_
_entity.id
_entity.type
_entity.pdbx_description
1 polymer ?
#
loop_
_entity_poly.entity_id
_entity_poly.type
_entity_poly.pdbx_seq_one_letter_code
_entity_poly.pdbx_strand_id
1 'polypeptide(L)'
;MADDGEIKVYVVEFGDRPYYQLQWSDPITQRKRTKTTSVKRTGLARERKLAERLAAELEAQLQAGAGGLPSRLAWAEFRERYEREVVPGLAKQTGVKIRVVFDRVEKELNPTRLRDVTEARLSHLVVRLREDGVAETTIAAYLAHLKAALNWAVRQKLLVVRPAFPKIHRLKKSKGRPMKGRAITAEEFERMAAAVPGVVGEEGAPHWRHYLRGLWASGLRLGESLDLWWDRPEKIFPVFPRDGRPMLQVPGELEKGNADRLLPIAPEFALFLLETPEAARTGPVFRLEGRQGRYRDWEVSKIVSKIGKAAGVKVYVSPKDPEKVKYASAHDFRRAFGVRWAARLMPAQLMELMRHESIETTLRFYVGTDAQRTAEAAWAAFDALQRVFAGPFANSFANSATSGGADAAPPEESSVREITQPNRTRPGVIRTHDQGIMSPLL
;
A
#
# COMPACT_ATOMS: atom_id res chain seq x y z
N MET A 1 26.74 46.98 2.40
CA MET A 1 25.34 46.75 2.07
C MET A 1 25.32 45.71 0.94
N ALA A 2 25.04 44.47 1.23
CA ALA A 2 24.94 43.43 0.20
C ALA A 2 23.57 43.59 -0.45
N ASP A 3 23.59 43.79 -1.75
CA ASP A 3 22.42 43.91 -2.62
C ASP A 3 21.60 42.60 -2.53
N ASP A 4 20.35 42.71 -2.11
CA ASP A 4 19.41 41.58 -1.97
C ASP A 4 19.18 41.00 -3.37
N GLY A 5 19.83 39.93 -3.70
CA GLY A 5 19.85 39.06 -4.89
C GLY A 5 18.70 39.09 -5.91
N GLU A 6 18.14 40.25 -6.16
CA GLU A 6 17.06 40.45 -7.13
C GLU A 6 17.68 40.46 -8.54
N ILE A 7 17.29 39.51 -9.39
CA ILE A 7 17.78 39.47 -10.79
C ILE A 7 17.05 40.58 -11.55
N LYS A 8 17.82 41.52 -12.04
CA LYS A 8 17.33 42.55 -12.98
C LYS A 8 17.76 42.23 -14.41
N VAL A 9 16.79 42.32 -15.32
CA VAL A 9 17.02 42.12 -16.76
C VAL A 9 17.01 43.48 -17.46
N TYR A 10 18.10 43.77 -18.13
CA TYR A 10 18.28 45.02 -18.84
C TYR A 10 18.15 44.81 -20.34
N VAL A 11 17.51 45.74 -21.03
CA VAL A 11 17.53 45.80 -22.49
C VAL A 11 18.84 46.48 -22.93
N VAL A 12 19.63 45.76 -23.71
CA VAL A 12 20.93 46.23 -24.20
C VAL A 12 20.94 46.27 -25.74
N GLU A 13 21.54 47.29 -26.27
CA GLU A 13 21.71 47.47 -27.70
C GLU A 13 23.20 47.29 -28.06
N PHE A 14 23.50 46.35 -28.90
CA PHE A 14 24.83 46.17 -29.48
C PHE A 14 24.81 46.72 -30.90
N GLY A 15 25.84 47.51 -31.25
CA GLY A 15 25.92 48.23 -32.53
C GLY A 15 25.88 47.31 -33.75
N ASP A 16 26.45 46.15 -33.64
CA ASP A 16 26.60 45.11 -34.67
C ASP A 16 25.39 44.17 -34.78
N ARG A 17 24.36 44.32 -33.93
CA ARG A 17 23.21 43.38 -33.90
C ARG A 17 21.90 44.05 -34.26
N PRO A 18 21.13 43.46 -35.17
CA PRO A 18 19.89 44.06 -35.65
C PRO A 18 18.69 43.88 -34.67
N TYR A 19 18.86 43.15 -33.57
CA TYR A 19 17.79 42.84 -32.59
C TYR A 19 18.19 43.32 -31.20
N TYR A 20 17.22 43.74 -30.39
CA TYR A 20 17.42 44.03 -28.99
C TYR A 20 17.89 42.78 -28.24
N GLN A 21 18.78 42.97 -27.26
CA GLN A 21 19.33 41.93 -26.41
C GLN A 21 18.84 42.15 -24.97
N LEU A 22 18.49 41.06 -24.30
CA LEU A 22 18.20 41.07 -22.87
C LEU A 22 19.44 40.57 -22.13
N GLN A 23 19.95 41.38 -21.19
CA GLN A 23 21.14 41.03 -20.43
C GLN A 23 20.84 41.01 -18.92
N TRP A 24 21.35 40.02 -18.23
CA TRP A 24 21.28 39.90 -16.77
C TRP A 24 22.57 39.29 -16.24
N SER A 25 22.83 39.50 -14.95
CA SER A 25 23.91 38.81 -14.26
C SER A 25 23.38 37.50 -13.69
N ASP A 26 24.00 36.38 -14.01
CA ASP A 26 23.71 35.11 -13.40
C ASP A 26 24.10 35.19 -11.90
N PRO A 27 23.15 35.07 -10.98
CA PRO A 27 23.39 35.28 -9.54
C PRO A 27 24.38 34.30 -8.92
N ILE A 28 24.68 33.18 -9.62
CA ILE A 28 25.57 32.13 -9.13
C ILE A 28 26.98 32.33 -9.66
N THR A 29 27.08 32.50 -10.96
CA THR A 29 28.39 32.58 -11.63
C THR A 29 28.91 34.01 -11.74
N GLN A 30 28.09 35.01 -11.40
CA GLN A 30 28.33 36.43 -11.58
C GLN A 30 28.66 36.82 -13.05
N ARG A 31 28.45 35.89 -13.98
CA ARG A 31 28.68 36.11 -15.41
C ARG A 31 27.45 36.75 -16.04
N LYS A 32 27.70 37.73 -16.90
CA LYS A 32 26.67 38.35 -17.72
C LYS A 32 26.15 37.33 -18.73
N ARG A 33 24.82 37.12 -18.75
CA ARG A 33 24.13 36.32 -19.75
C ARG A 33 23.33 37.23 -20.67
N THR A 34 23.27 36.84 -21.94
CA THR A 34 22.55 37.61 -22.95
C THR A 34 21.61 36.70 -23.74
N LYS A 35 20.39 37.17 -23.99
CA LYS A 35 19.40 36.51 -24.82
C LYS A 35 18.92 37.45 -25.89
N THR A 36 18.99 37.04 -27.16
CA THR A 36 18.49 37.82 -28.30
C THR A 36 16.96 37.80 -28.31
N THR A 37 16.33 38.96 -28.50
CA THR A 37 14.89 39.08 -28.68
C THR A 37 14.49 38.89 -30.16
N SER A 38 13.20 38.71 -30.43
CA SER A 38 12.65 38.74 -31.77
C SER A 38 12.35 40.17 -32.25
N VAL A 39 12.62 41.20 -31.44
CA VAL A 39 12.32 42.61 -31.74
C VAL A 39 13.49 43.23 -32.49
N LYS A 40 13.23 43.63 -33.73
CA LYS A 40 14.21 44.33 -34.57
C LYS A 40 14.42 45.78 -34.09
N ARG A 41 15.62 46.28 -34.19
CA ARG A 41 15.98 47.67 -33.90
C ARG A 41 15.83 48.51 -35.19
N THR A 42 14.67 49.15 -35.38
CA THR A 42 14.47 50.08 -36.50
C THR A 42 14.39 51.53 -36.02
N GLY A 43 14.58 51.77 -34.72
CA GLY A 43 14.55 53.12 -34.11
C GLY A 43 13.18 53.58 -33.65
N LEU A 44 12.15 52.72 -33.74
CA LEU A 44 10.82 53.08 -33.32
C LEU A 44 10.62 52.88 -31.81
N ALA A 45 10.07 53.88 -31.12
CA ALA A 45 9.82 53.82 -29.67
C ALA A 45 8.97 52.65 -29.22
N ARG A 46 8.05 52.15 -30.06
CA ARG A 46 7.21 50.96 -29.79
C ARG A 46 8.02 49.67 -29.67
N GLU A 47 9.13 49.58 -30.39
CA GLU A 47 10.00 48.38 -30.38
C GLU A 47 10.75 48.29 -29.05
N ARG A 48 11.27 49.42 -28.58
CA ARG A 48 11.93 49.50 -27.28
C ARG A 48 10.98 49.14 -26.14
N LYS A 49 9.72 49.64 -26.15
CA LYS A 49 8.68 49.26 -25.20
C LYS A 49 8.37 47.76 -25.25
N LEU A 50 8.39 47.15 -26.45
CA LEU A 50 8.18 45.71 -26.57
C LEU A 50 9.38 44.92 -26.02
N ALA A 51 10.61 45.37 -26.25
CA ALA A 51 11.79 44.75 -25.66
C ALA A 51 11.82 44.90 -24.13
N GLU A 52 11.37 46.03 -23.58
CA GLU A 52 11.23 46.24 -22.14
C GLU A 52 10.15 45.33 -21.53
N ARG A 53 9.05 45.08 -22.23
CA ARG A 53 8.05 44.11 -21.83
C ARG A 53 8.60 42.70 -21.77
N LEU A 54 9.35 42.28 -22.78
CA LEU A 54 10.04 40.98 -22.80
C LEU A 54 11.11 40.89 -21.72
N ALA A 55 11.76 42.01 -21.36
CA ALA A 55 12.71 42.05 -20.25
C ALA A 55 11.97 41.82 -18.91
N ALA A 56 10.86 42.51 -18.69
CA ALA A 56 10.04 42.34 -17.48
C ALA A 56 9.45 40.92 -17.37
N GLU A 57 9.01 40.33 -18.48
CA GLU A 57 8.56 38.94 -18.50
C GLU A 57 9.68 37.95 -18.18
N LEU A 58 10.87 38.14 -18.77
CA LEU A 58 12.03 37.32 -18.48
C LEU A 58 12.51 37.51 -17.04
N GLU A 59 12.47 38.75 -16.54
CA GLU A 59 12.79 39.10 -15.16
C GLU A 59 11.85 38.39 -14.20
N ALA A 60 10.52 38.43 -14.41
CA ALA A 60 9.53 37.72 -13.65
C ALA A 60 9.73 36.19 -13.73
N GLN A 61 10.05 35.64 -14.90
CA GLN A 61 10.38 34.23 -15.08
C GLN A 61 11.68 33.86 -14.35
N LEU A 62 12.70 34.69 -14.42
CA LEU A 62 13.97 34.49 -13.72
C LEU A 62 13.81 34.68 -12.21
N GLN A 63 13.00 35.63 -11.77
CA GLN A 63 12.66 35.81 -10.36
C GLN A 63 11.73 34.71 -9.83
N ALA A 64 10.73 34.29 -10.60
CA ALA A 64 9.91 33.13 -10.29
C ALA A 64 10.71 31.80 -10.34
N GLY A 65 11.69 31.74 -11.25
CA GLY A 65 12.69 30.66 -11.32
C GLY A 65 13.92 30.88 -10.44
N ALA A 66 14.24 32.09 -10.02
CA ALA A 66 15.41 32.52 -9.28
C ALA A 66 15.11 33.00 -7.85
N GLY A 67 13.87 33.00 -7.43
CA GLY A 67 13.55 32.84 -6.00
C GLY A 67 14.23 31.58 -5.46
N GLY A 68 15.03 30.97 -6.32
CA GLY A 68 15.80 29.84 -6.15
C GLY A 68 17.18 29.90 -6.72
N LEU A 69 18.08 30.51 -6.01
CA LEU A 69 19.47 30.11 -6.09
C LEU A 69 19.54 28.60 -5.96
N PRO A 70 20.19 27.86 -6.92
CA PRO A 70 20.41 26.43 -6.72
C PRO A 70 20.99 26.27 -5.33
N SER A 71 20.32 25.50 -4.50
CA SER A 71 20.66 25.35 -3.09
C SER A 71 22.16 25.17 -2.91
N ARG A 72 22.81 26.09 -2.20
CA ARG A 72 24.20 25.93 -1.75
C ARG A 72 24.29 24.97 -0.56
N LEU A 73 23.13 24.59 0.00
CA LEU A 73 23.03 23.70 1.15
C LEU A 73 23.75 22.38 0.85
N ALA A 74 24.64 21.98 1.75
CA ALA A 74 25.29 20.68 1.67
C ALA A 74 24.24 19.57 1.80
N TRP A 75 24.41 18.47 1.09
CA TRP A 75 23.50 17.34 1.19
C TRP A 75 23.43 16.78 2.62
N ALA A 76 24.55 16.67 3.29
CA ALA A 76 24.63 16.20 4.68
C ALA A 76 23.80 17.09 5.63
N GLU A 77 23.89 18.41 5.48
CA GLU A 77 23.12 19.37 6.28
C GLU A 77 21.61 19.26 5.99
N PHE A 78 21.22 19.10 4.71
CA PHE A 78 19.83 18.86 4.33
C PHE A 78 19.29 17.56 4.96
N ARG A 79 20.08 16.47 4.89
CA ARG A 79 19.74 15.17 5.47
C ARG A 79 19.54 15.31 6.98
N GLU A 80 20.50 15.86 7.69
CA GLU A 80 20.43 16.05 9.14
C GLU A 80 19.20 16.88 9.54
N ARG A 81 18.98 17.98 8.84
CA ARG A 81 17.83 18.84 9.10
C ARG A 81 16.49 18.14 8.86
N TYR A 82 16.37 17.40 7.76
CA TYR A 82 15.16 16.63 7.48
C TYR A 82 14.94 15.51 8.51
N GLU A 83 15.99 14.80 8.90
CA GLU A 83 15.92 13.76 9.92
C GLU A 83 15.57 14.32 11.30
N ARG A 84 16.02 15.50 11.63
CA ARG A 84 15.70 16.16 12.90
C ARG A 84 14.30 16.79 12.93
N GLU A 85 13.88 17.45 11.87
CA GLU A 85 12.66 18.26 11.87
C GLU A 85 11.41 17.49 11.42
N VAL A 86 11.56 16.47 10.56
CA VAL A 86 10.43 15.76 9.94
C VAL A 86 10.27 14.34 10.46
N VAL A 87 11.38 13.60 10.55
CA VAL A 87 11.32 12.17 10.89
C VAL A 87 10.70 11.88 12.27
N PRO A 88 10.89 12.69 13.33
CA PRO A 88 10.26 12.43 14.63
C PRO A 88 8.73 12.47 14.59
N GLY A 89 8.13 13.25 13.70
CA GLY A 89 6.68 13.31 13.51
C GLY A 89 6.11 12.18 12.62
N LEU A 90 6.95 11.24 12.15
CA LEU A 90 6.54 10.13 11.31
C LEU A 90 6.53 8.82 12.07
N ALA A 91 5.75 7.85 11.57
CA ALA A 91 5.81 6.49 12.11
C ALA A 91 7.25 5.94 12.06
N LYS A 92 7.71 5.30 13.14
CA LYS A 92 9.08 4.78 13.32
C LYS A 92 9.62 4.04 12.10
N GLN A 93 8.81 3.16 11.50
CA GLN A 93 9.20 2.39 10.31
C GLN A 93 9.34 3.27 9.06
N THR A 94 8.63 4.38 8.97
CA THR A 94 8.78 5.35 7.89
C THR A 94 10.12 6.06 8.00
N GLY A 95 10.51 6.48 9.21
CA GLY A 95 11.82 7.07 9.46
C GLY A 95 12.98 6.13 9.09
N VAL A 96 12.89 4.84 9.45
CA VAL A 96 13.88 3.83 9.03
C VAL A 96 13.99 3.74 7.50
N LYS A 97 12.86 3.71 6.81
CA LYS A 97 12.85 3.65 5.32
C LYS A 97 13.46 4.90 4.69
N ILE A 98 13.21 6.07 5.25
CA ILE A 98 13.79 7.33 4.77
C ILE A 98 15.31 7.29 4.89
N ARG A 99 15.86 6.84 6.01
CA ARG A 99 17.32 6.70 6.18
C ARG A 99 17.92 5.74 5.16
N VAL A 100 17.30 4.58 4.95
CA VAL A 100 17.73 3.64 3.91
C VAL A 100 17.72 4.29 2.53
N VAL A 101 16.74 5.14 2.23
CA VAL A 101 16.70 5.86 0.94
C VAL A 101 17.84 6.86 0.83
N PHE A 102 18.12 7.62 1.88
CA PHE A 102 19.22 8.58 1.89
C PHE A 102 20.57 7.89 1.77
N ASP A 103 20.79 6.78 2.51
CA ASP A 103 22.00 5.96 2.39
C ASP A 103 22.20 5.45 0.95
N ARG A 104 21.10 5.06 0.28
CA ARG A 104 21.17 4.65 -1.13
C ARG A 104 21.49 5.81 -2.08
N VAL A 105 20.91 6.98 -1.84
CA VAL A 105 21.23 8.20 -2.62
C VAL A 105 22.71 8.57 -2.45
N GLU A 106 23.23 8.52 -1.24
CA GLU A 106 24.63 8.79 -0.96
C GLU A 106 25.56 7.77 -1.61
N LYS A 107 25.24 6.49 -1.46
CA LYS A 107 26.05 5.42 -2.07
C LYS A 107 26.12 5.53 -3.59
N GLU A 108 24.99 5.74 -4.26
CA GLU A 108 24.91 5.65 -5.72
C GLU A 108 25.14 6.99 -6.43
N LEU A 109 24.78 8.10 -5.79
CA LEU A 109 24.90 9.43 -6.39
C LEU A 109 25.99 10.29 -5.77
N ASN A 110 26.34 10.07 -4.50
CA ASN A 110 27.28 10.87 -3.73
C ASN A 110 27.07 12.39 -3.95
N PRO A 111 25.88 12.96 -3.64
CA PRO A 111 25.62 14.36 -3.84
C PRO A 111 26.39 15.20 -2.82
N THR A 112 27.16 16.20 -3.27
CA THR A 112 27.83 17.15 -2.38
C THR A 112 26.84 18.19 -1.86
N ARG A 113 25.91 18.61 -2.72
CA ARG A 113 24.90 19.63 -2.42
C ARG A 113 23.50 19.15 -2.78
N LEU A 114 22.47 19.70 -2.14
CA LEU A 114 21.08 19.35 -2.41
C LEU A 114 20.70 19.54 -3.89
N ARG A 115 21.22 20.57 -4.55
CA ARG A 115 21.02 20.84 -5.99
C ARG A 115 21.59 19.78 -6.93
N ASP A 116 22.52 18.96 -6.43
CA ASP A 116 23.15 17.91 -7.25
C ASP A 116 22.19 16.75 -7.52
N VAL A 117 21.08 16.67 -6.79
CA VAL A 117 20.01 15.71 -7.06
C VAL A 117 19.16 16.21 -8.22
N THR A 118 19.64 15.96 -9.43
CA THR A 118 18.98 16.34 -10.69
C THR A 118 18.16 15.20 -11.26
N GLU A 119 17.29 15.48 -12.24
CA GLU A 119 16.53 14.47 -12.98
C GLU A 119 17.41 13.38 -13.60
N ALA A 120 18.52 13.80 -14.23
CA ALA A 120 19.48 12.87 -14.84
C ALA A 120 20.08 11.92 -13.80
N ARG A 121 20.47 12.45 -12.62
CA ARG A 121 21.03 11.64 -11.54
C ARG A 121 19.98 10.73 -10.89
N LEU A 122 18.72 11.17 -10.78
CA LEU A 122 17.62 10.32 -10.34
C LEU A 122 17.36 9.17 -11.32
N SER A 123 17.45 9.44 -12.62
CA SER A 123 17.35 8.39 -13.65
C SER A 123 18.51 7.41 -13.54
N HIS A 124 19.72 7.88 -13.30
CA HIS A 124 20.89 7.02 -13.04
C HIS A 124 20.69 6.17 -11.78
N LEU A 125 20.18 6.74 -10.68
CA LEU A 125 19.83 5.99 -9.47
C LEU A 125 18.90 4.82 -9.77
N VAL A 126 17.87 5.05 -10.59
CA VAL A 126 16.93 3.98 -10.98
C VAL A 126 17.63 2.86 -11.75
N VAL A 127 18.55 3.21 -12.65
CA VAL A 127 19.34 2.21 -13.40
C VAL A 127 20.20 1.38 -12.44
N ARG A 128 20.94 2.02 -11.55
CA ARG A 128 21.78 1.33 -10.54
C ARG A 128 20.97 0.40 -9.63
N LEU A 129 19.80 0.86 -9.15
CA LEU A 129 18.91 0.04 -8.34
C LEU A 129 18.38 -1.19 -9.09
N ARG A 130 18.15 -1.07 -10.40
CA ARG A 130 17.76 -2.21 -11.25
C ARG A 130 18.90 -3.19 -11.46
N GLU A 131 20.11 -2.71 -11.69
CA GLU A 131 21.32 -3.52 -11.77
C GLU A 131 21.55 -4.32 -10.48
N ASP A 132 21.32 -3.71 -9.32
CA ASP A 132 21.32 -4.37 -8.00
C ASP A 132 20.13 -5.35 -7.78
N GLY A 133 19.27 -5.55 -8.78
CA GLY A 133 18.10 -6.44 -8.69
C GLY A 133 16.98 -5.96 -7.79
N VAL A 134 16.94 -4.66 -7.44
CA VAL A 134 15.87 -4.08 -6.61
C VAL A 134 14.55 -4.08 -7.38
N ALA A 135 13.48 -4.57 -6.74
CA ALA A 135 12.16 -4.66 -7.37
C ALA A 135 11.58 -3.26 -7.70
N GLU A 136 10.89 -3.12 -8.84
CA GLU A 136 10.26 -1.88 -9.29
C GLU A 136 9.34 -1.22 -8.24
N THR A 137 8.64 -2.05 -7.43
CA THR A 137 7.80 -1.56 -6.32
C THR A 137 8.62 -0.92 -5.21
N THR A 138 9.81 -1.44 -4.94
CA THR A 138 10.75 -0.87 -3.95
C THR A 138 11.38 0.40 -4.49
N ILE A 139 11.78 0.42 -5.76
CA ILE A 139 12.30 1.63 -6.43
C ILE A 139 11.25 2.74 -6.39
N ALA A 140 9.99 2.43 -6.73
CA ALA A 140 8.90 3.40 -6.64
C ALA A 140 8.69 3.94 -5.21
N ALA A 141 8.83 3.10 -4.19
CA ALA A 141 8.76 3.52 -2.79
C ALA A 141 9.94 4.43 -2.40
N TYR A 142 11.16 4.10 -2.84
CA TYR A 142 12.35 4.93 -2.60
C TYR A 142 12.18 6.32 -3.20
N LEU A 143 11.76 6.39 -4.46
CA LEU A 143 11.50 7.66 -5.13
C LEU A 143 10.37 8.45 -4.46
N ALA A 144 9.35 7.80 -3.92
CA ALA A 144 8.27 8.47 -3.20
C ALA A 144 8.76 9.12 -1.90
N HIS A 145 9.61 8.45 -1.12
CA HIS A 145 10.21 9.03 0.09
C HIS A 145 11.14 10.19 -0.25
N LEU A 146 12.01 10.01 -1.25
CA LEU A 146 12.91 11.07 -1.71
C LEU A 146 12.13 12.28 -2.25
N LYS A 147 11.06 12.04 -3.01
CA LYS A 147 10.16 13.09 -3.49
C LYS A 147 9.51 13.87 -2.34
N ALA A 148 9.10 13.19 -1.28
CA ALA A 148 8.52 13.83 -0.10
C ALA A 148 9.55 14.74 0.59
N ALA A 149 10.80 14.28 0.73
CA ALA A 149 11.89 15.05 1.32
C ALA A 149 12.25 16.29 0.47
N LEU A 150 12.35 16.14 -0.85
CA LEU A 150 12.62 17.27 -1.74
C LEU A 150 11.45 18.25 -1.81
N ASN A 151 10.19 17.78 -1.72
CA ASN A 151 9.02 18.67 -1.60
C ASN A 151 9.07 19.49 -0.30
N TRP A 152 9.51 18.88 0.81
CA TRP A 152 9.73 19.60 2.06
C TRP A 152 10.82 20.67 1.89
N ALA A 153 11.95 20.34 1.26
CA ALA A 153 13.01 21.29 0.98
C ALA A 153 12.51 22.50 0.17
N VAL A 154 11.63 22.29 -0.81
CA VAL A 154 10.99 23.38 -1.56
C VAL A 154 10.13 24.25 -0.66
N ARG A 155 9.29 23.65 0.20
CA ARG A 155 8.47 24.41 1.15
C ARG A 155 9.30 25.22 2.16
N GLN A 156 10.46 24.69 2.55
CA GLN A 156 11.42 25.40 3.42
C GLN A 156 12.32 26.40 2.67
N LYS A 157 12.06 26.62 1.39
CA LYS A 157 12.88 27.50 0.54
C LYS A 157 14.38 27.10 0.46
N LEU A 158 14.69 25.84 0.78
CA LEU A 158 16.04 25.26 0.67
C LEU A 158 16.34 24.80 -0.76
N LEU A 159 15.31 24.57 -1.53
CA LEU A 159 15.38 24.21 -2.94
C LEU A 159 14.28 24.99 -3.69
N VAL A 160 14.59 25.52 -4.85
CA VAL A 160 13.64 26.33 -5.64
C VAL A 160 12.55 25.50 -6.25
N VAL A 161 12.98 24.52 -7.01
CA VAL A 161 12.13 23.61 -7.77
C VAL A 161 12.66 22.20 -7.55
N ARG A 162 11.73 21.33 -7.26
CA ARG A 162 12.03 19.91 -7.17
C ARG A 162 12.36 19.37 -8.57
N PRO A 163 13.42 18.55 -8.74
CA PRO A 163 13.70 17.89 -10.01
C PRO A 163 12.53 17.01 -10.45
N ALA A 164 12.36 16.83 -11.74
CA ALA A 164 11.46 15.85 -12.27
C ALA A 164 11.90 14.44 -11.84
N PHE A 165 10.94 13.57 -11.58
CA PHE A 165 11.21 12.18 -11.17
C PHE A 165 10.94 11.23 -12.34
N PRO A 166 11.82 10.26 -12.56
CA PRO A 166 11.60 9.26 -13.59
C PRO A 166 10.31 8.49 -13.33
N LYS A 167 9.53 8.28 -14.39
CA LYS A 167 8.32 7.46 -14.33
C LYS A 167 8.70 5.99 -14.21
N ILE A 168 8.31 5.37 -13.11
CA ILE A 168 8.45 3.92 -12.94
C ILE A 168 7.26 3.26 -13.63
N HIS A 169 7.51 2.60 -14.73
CA HIS A 169 6.51 1.79 -15.40
C HIS A 169 6.21 0.56 -14.53
N ARG A 170 5.17 0.67 -13.72
CA ARG A 170 4.63 -0.52 -13.06
C ARG A 170 4.08 -1.41 -14.16
N LEU A 171 4.72 -2.54 -14.41
CA LEU A 171 4.14 -3.60 -15.21
C LEU A 171 2.70 -3.78 -14.72
N LYS A 172 1.71 -3.64 -15.62
CA LYS A 172 0.30 -3.89 -15.28
C LYS A 172 0.29 -5.23 -14.56
N LYS A 173 -0.05 -5.22 -13.28
CA LYS A 173 -0.07 -6.45 -12.47
C LYS A 173 -0.94 -7.42 -13.24
N SER A 174 -0.36 -8.54 -13.70
CA SER A 174 -1.14 -9.62 -14.25
C SER A 174 -2.28 -9.91 -13.26
N LYS A 175 -3.49 -10.18 -13.75
CA LYS A 175 -4.67 -10.44 -12.91
C LYS A 175 -4.48 -11.63 -11.94
N GLY A 176 -3.35 -12.35 -12.02
CA GLY A 176 -2.98 -13.47 -11.16
C GLY A 176 -1.89 -13.14 -10.14
N ARG A 177 -2.21 -13.22 -8.88
CA ARG A 177 -1.37 -13.19 -7.66
C ARG A 177 -0.60 -11.90 -7.38
N PRO A 178 -1.21 -10.95 -6.70
CA PRO A 178 -0.57 -9.71 -6.28
C PRO A 178 0.43 -9.87 -5.12
N MET A 179 0.47 -11.01 -4.44
CA MET A 179 1.36 -11.27 -3.29
C MET A 179 2.18 -12.54 -3.46
N LYS A 180 3.45 -12.50 -3.04
CA LYS A 180 4.28 -13.69 -2.89
C LYS A 180 3.89 -14.40 -1.59
N GLY A 181 3.16 -15.48 -1.68
CA GLY A 181 2.68 -16.29 -0.56
C GLY A 181 1.20 -16.66 -0.70
N ARG A 182 0.76 -17.62 0.10
CA ARG A 182 -0.60 -18.14 0.16
C ARG A 182 -1.05 -18.32 1.60
N ALA A 183 -2.33 -18.57 1.80
CA ALA A 183 -2.82 -19.09 3.06
C ALA A 183 -2.18 -20.45 3.36
N ILE A 184 -1.85 -20.71 4.61
CA ILE A 184 -1.48 -22.03 5.10
C ILE A 184 -2.76 -22.83 5.45
N THR A 185 -2.69 -24.16 5.29
CA THR A 185 -3.78 -25.06 5.66
C THR A 185 -3.75 -25.36 7.17
N ALA A 186 -4.81 -26.00 7.70
CA ALA A 186 -4.83 -26.46 9.09
C ALA A 186 -3.73 -27.50 9.34
N GLU A 187 -3.53 -28.44 8.41
CA GLU A 187 -2.48 -29.44 8.50
C GLU A 187 -1.07 -28.76 8.52
N GLU A 188 -0.85 -27.77 7.68
CA GLU A 188 0.40 -27.00 7.68
C GLU A 188 0.64 -26.24 8.98
N PHE A 189 -0.45 -25.72 9.58
CA PHE A 189 -0.38 -25.11 10.90
C PHE A 189 0.07 -26.12 11.96
N GLU A 190 -0.52 -27.32 11.99
CA GLU A 190 -0.15 -28.38 12.95
C GLU A 190 1.32 -28.80 12.76
N ARG A 191 1.80 -28.94 11.52
CA ARG A 191 3.22 -29.20 11.25
C ARG A 191 4.13 -28.08 11.77
N MET A 192 3.70 -26.82 11.63
CA MET A 192 4.45 -25.69 12.20
C MET A 192 4.47 -25.74 13.72
N ALA A 193 3.34 -26.04 14.37
CA ALA A 193 3.26 -26.17 15.82
C ALA A 193 4.14 -27.34 16.34
N ALA A 194 4.19 -28.45 15.61
CA ALA A 194 5.08 -29.59 15.92
C ALA A 194 6.57 -29.25 15.74
N ALA A 195 6.91 -28.41 14.77
CA ALA A 195 8.30 -28.02 14.48
C ALA A 195 8.88 -26.97 15.46
N VAL A 196 8.04 -26.39 16.33
CA VAL A 196 8.46 -25.31 17.26
C VAL A 196 9.66 -25.71 18.13
N PRO A 197 9.67 -26.88 18.83
CA PRO A 197 10.77 -27.23 19.73
C PRO A 197 12.13 -27.29 19.02
N GLY A 198 12.16 -27.79 17.81
CA GLY A 198 13.38 -27.88 16.99
C GLY A 198 13.99 -26.53 16.60
N VAL A 199 13.26 -25.42 16.78
CA VAL A 199 13.73 -24.06 16.42
C VAL A 199 14.03 -23.22 17.64
N VAL A 200 13.24 -23.33 18.70
CA VAL A 200 13.33 -22.45 19.89
C VAL A 200 13.71 -23.20 21.16
N GLY A 201 13.90 -24.52 21.10
CA GLY A 201 14.15 -25.39 22.25
C GLY A 201 12.85 -25.75 22.98
N GLU A 202 12.92 -26.80 23.81
CA GLU A 202 11.76 -27.32 24.55
C GLU A 202 11.24 -26.29 25.55
N GLU A 203 12.11 -25.54 26.21
CA GLU A 203 11.74 -24.53 27.21
C GLU A 203 10.91 -23.40 26.58
N GLY A 204 11.31 -22.92 25.40
CA GLY A 204 10.57 -21.86 24.69
C GLY A 204 9.32 -22.35 23.96
N ALA A 205 9.21 -23.64 23.68
CA ALA A 205 8.18 -24.19 22.82
C ALA A 205 6.75 -23.91 23.27
N PRO A 206 6.37 -23.96 24.55
CA PRO A 206 5.01 -23.65 24.98
C PRO A 206 4.57 -22.23 24.62
N HIS A 207 5.42 -21.24 24.85
CA HIS A 207 5.14 -19.84 24.54
C HIS A 207 4.99 -19.59 23.03
N TRP A 208 5.82 -20.23 22.22
CA TRP A 208 5.76 -20.09 20.77
C TRP A 208 4.59 -20.85 20.16
N ARG A 209 4.22 -22.01 20.68
CA ARG A 209 2.98 -22.71 20.26
C ARG A 209 1.75 -21.87 20.59
N HIS A 210 1.70 -21.30 21.81
CA HIS A 210 0.63 -20.38 22.22
C HIS A 210 0.54 -19.18 21.28
N TYR A 211 1.69 -18.59 20.92
CA TYR A 211 1.75 -17.48 19.97
C TYR A 211 1.24 -17.85 18.56
N LEU A 212 1.71 -18.96 18.00
CA LEU A 212 1.24 -19.42 16.68
C LEU A 212 -0.28 -19.68 16.68
N ARG A 213 -0.81 -20.26 17.76
CA ARG A 213 -2.23 -20.49 17.95
C ARG A 213 -3.00 -19.16 18.03
N GLY A 214 -2.49 -18.18 18.73
CA GLY A 214 -3.04 -16.84 18.78
C GLY A 214 -3.05 -16.14 17.42
N LEU A 215 -1.97 -16.23 16.64
CA LEU A 215 -1.93 -15.71 15.27
C LEU A 215 -2.95 -16.39 14.34
N TRP A 216 -3.10 -17.72 14.48
CA TRP A 216 -4.08 -18.50 13.72
C TRP A 216 -5.49 -18.07 14.03
N ALA A 217 -5.84 -17.93 15.31
CA ALA A 217 -7.20 -17.62 15.77
C ALA A 217 -7.58 -16.15 15.55
N SER A 218 -6.62 -15.22 15.62
CA SER A 218 -6.89 -13.78 15.62
C SER A 218 -6.80 -13.10 14.24
N GLY A 219 -5.95 -13.62 13.34
CA GLY A 219 -5.59 -12.92 12.11
C GLY A 219 -4.91 -11.58 12.32
N LEU A 220 -4.37 -11.29 13.51
CA LEU A 220 -3.63 -10.06 13.83
C LEU A 220 -2.40 -9.88 12.92
N ARG A 221 -2.04 -8.62 12.64
CA ARG A 221 -0.72 -8.35 12.07
C ARG A 221 0.35 -8.62 13.13
N LEU A 222 1.56 -8.95 12.67
CA LEU A 222 2.68 -9.23 13.59
C LEU A 222 2.84 -8.14 14.66
N GLY A 223 2.92 -6.87 14.25
CA GLY A 223 3.06 -5.76 15.19
C GLY A 223 1.88 -5.62 16.14
N GLU A 224 0.64 -5.78 15.64
CA GLU A 224 -0.56 -5.77 16.46
C GLU A 224 -0.54 -6.89 17.51
N SER A 225 -0.11 -8.10 17.15
CA SER A 225 -0.04 -9.22 18.09
C SER A 225 1.00 -9.00 19.19
N LEU A 226 2.11 -8.36 18.87
CA LEU A 226 3.15 -8.04 19.85
C LEU A 226 2.80 -6.83 20.72
N ASP A 227 1.89 -5.98 20.25
CA ASP A 227 1.38 -4.84 20.98
C ASP A 227 0.07 -5.13 21.71
N LEU A 228 -0.33 -6.39 21.82
CA LEU A 228 -1.52 -6.87 22.54
C LEU A 228 -1.18 -7.12 24.01
N TRP A 229 -1.83 -6.38 24.92
CA TRP A 229 -1.64 -6.43 26.36
C TRP A 229 -2.94 -6.66 27.08
N TRP A 230 -2.87 -7.19 28.29
CA TRP A 230 -4.05 -7.41 29.11
C TRP A 230 -4.52 -6.14 29.87
N ASP A 231 -3.57 -5.34 30.34
CA ASP A 231 -3.72 -4.35 31.39
C ASP A 231 -3.15 -2.97 31.04
N ARG A 232 -2.89 -2.67 29.76
CA ARG A 232 -2.34 -1.39 29.31
C ARG A 232 -3.26 -0.67 28.35
N PRO A 233 -3.94 0.41 28.81
CA PRO A 233 -4.87 1.17 27.96
C PRO A 233 -4.19 1.91 26.80
N GLU A 234 -2.88 2.20 26.88
CA GLU A 234 -2.09 2.78 25.79
C GLU A 234 -1.65 1.75 24.72
N LYS A 235 -2.06 0.49 24.89
CA LYS A 235 -1.79 -0.63 23.99
C LYS A 235 -3.09 -1.19 23.42
N ILE A 236 -2.96 -2.10 22.47
CA ILE A 236 -4.12 -2.91 22.07
C ILE A 236 -4.45 -3.84 23.22
N PHE A 237 -5.70 -3.84 23.68
CA PHE A 237 -6.12 -4.72 24.78
C PHE A 237 -7.51 -5.31 24.57
N PRO A 238 -7.77 -6.52 25.08
CA PRO A 238 -9.07 -7.15 25.00
C PRO A 238 -10.03 -6.55 26.03
N VAL A 239 -11.27 -6.31 25.58
CA VAL A 239 -12.38 -5.85 26.41
C VAL A 239 -13.42 -6.97 26.48
N PHE A 240 -13.86 -7.28 27.70
CA PHE A 240 -14.87 -8.29 28.00
C PHE A 240 -16.12 -7.63 28.59
N PRO A 241 -17.06 -7.16 27.74
CA PRO A 241 -18.32 -6.55 28.22
C PRO A 241 -19.16 -7.60 28.96
N ARG A 242 -19.88 -7.18 30.01
CA ARG A 242 -20.77 -8.08 30.77
C ARG A 242 -21.88 -8.71 29.90
N ASP A 243 -22.47 -7.86 29.05
CA ASP A 243 -23.62 -8.24 28.19
C ASP A 243 -23.26 -8.23 26.69
N GLY A 244 -21.99 -8.49 26.35
CA GLY A 244 -21.53 -8.42 24.96
C GLY A 244 -20.48 -9.44 24.58
N ARG A 245 -20.12 -9.43 23.31
CA ARG A 245 -19.03 -10.26 22.80
C ARG A 245 -17.68 -9.61 23.08
N PRO A 246 -16.64 -10.39 23.38
CA PRO A 246 -15.28 -9.83 23.53
C PRO A 246 -14.84 -9.07 22.29
N MET A 247 -14.14 -7.96 22.49
CA MET A 247 -13.63 -7.06 21.46
C MET A 247 -12.19 -6.66 21.75
N LEU A 248 -11.53 -6.01 20.80
CA LEU A 248 -10.24 -5.36 21.00
C LEU A 248 -10.42 -3.84 21.02
N GLN A 249 -9.92 -3.19 22.05
CA GLN A 249 -9.73 -1.75 22.07
C GLN A 249 -8.39 -1.43 21.43
N VAL A 250 -8.40 -0.55 20.44
CA VAL A 250 -7.21 0.00 19.79
C VAL A 250 -7.18 1.50 20.09
N PRO A 251 -6.19 1.99 20.86
CA PRO A 251 -6.05 3.41 21.14
C PRO A 251 -5.83 4.24 19.87
N GLY A 252 -6.37 5.45 19.86
CA GLY A 252 -6.27 6.38 18.72
C GLY A 252 -4.83 6.70 18.33
N GLU A 253 -3.91 6.75 19.28
CA GLU A 253 -2.48 6.97 19.02
C GLU A 253 -1.83 5.90 18.15
N LEU A 254 -2.40 4.70 18.12
CA LEU A 254 -1.97 3.58 17.27
C LEU A 254 -2.72 3.53 15.93
N GLU A 255 -3.77 4.32 15.78
CA GLU A 255 -4.60 4.41 14.58
C GLU A 255 -4.27 5.68 13.77
N LYS A 256 -4.32 5.56 12.44
CA LYS A 256 -4.06 6.71 11.54
C LYS A 256 -5.09 7.85 11.69
N GLY A 257 -6.27 7.52 12.21
CA GLY A 257 -7.38 8.47 12.40
C GLY A 257 -7.37 9.17 13.77
N ASN A 258 -6.42 8.89 14.65
CA ASN A 258 -6.33 9.41 16.02
C ASN A 258 -7.64 9.28 16.83
N ALA A 259 -8.42 8.22 16.56
CA ALA A 259 -9.64 7.92 17.31
C ALA A 259 -9.58 6.48 17.83
N ASP A 260 -9.98 6.31 19.07
CA ASP A 260 -10.12 4.99 19.68
C ASP A 260 -11.11 4.14 18.88
N ARG A 261 -10.75 2.89 18.66
CA ARG A 261 -11.61 1.94 17.96
C ARG A 261 -11.85 0.68 18.79
N LEU A 262 -13.12 0.30 18.86
CA LEU A 262 -13.53 -0.98 19.36
C LEU A 262 -13.75 -1.92 18.18
N LEU A 263 -13.00 -3.01 18.12
CA LEU A 263 -12.98 -3.93 16.98
C LEU A 263 -13.49 -5.29 17.37
N PRO A 264 -14.34 -5.91 16.54
CA PRO A 264 -14.79 -7.28 16.77
C PRO A 264 -13.63 -8.26 16.65
N ILE A 265 -13.68 -9.34 17.40
CA ILE A 265 -12.77 -10.48 17.29
C ILE A 265 -13.53 -11.74 16.90
N ALA A 266 -12.82 -12.63 16.20
CA ALA A 266 -13.39 -13.93 15.86
C ALA A 266 -13.67 -14.76 17.12
N PRO A 267 -14.75 -15.57 17.14
CA PRO A 267 -15.05 -16.43 18.29
C PRO A 267 -13.89 -17.33 18.71
N GLU A 268 -13.15 -17.89 17.76
CA GLU A 268 -11.94 -18.69 18.04
C GLU A 268 -10.91 -17.92 18.88
N PHE A 269 -10.73 -16.62 18.59
CA PHE A 269 -9.79 -15.80 19.34
C PHE A 269 -10.35 -15.35 20.68
N ALA A 270 -11.66 -15.11 20.78
CA ALA A 270 -12.32 -14.83 22.06
C ALA A 270 -12.14 -16.01 23.02
N LEU A 271 -12.41 -17.24 22.55
CA LEU A 271 -12.21 -18.46 23.35
C LEU A 271 -10.74 -18.64 23.75
N PHE A 272 -9.81 -18.41 22.83
CA PHE A 272 -8.38 -18.43 23.13
C PHE A 272 -7.98 -17.46 24.24
N LEU A 273 -8.51 -16.24 24.24
CA LEU A 273 -8.23 -15.25 25.30
C LEU A 273 -8.86 -15.66 26.65
N LEU A 274 -10.05 -16.26 26.61
CA LEU A 274 -10.76 -16.73 27.81
C LEU A 274 -10.10 -17.95 28.49
N GLU A 275 -9.19 -18.66 27.82
CA GLU A 275 -8.37 -19.72 28.44
C GLU A 275 -7.44 -19.14 29.53
N THR A 276 -7.10 -17.84 29.47
CA THR A 276 -6.33 -17.20 30.51
C THR A 276 -7.27 -16.74 31.62
N PRO A 277 -7.13 -17.29 32.87
CA PRO A 277 -7.93 -16.87 33.99
C PRO A 277 -7.79 -15.36 34.26
N GLU A 278 -8.86 -14.72 34.73
CA GLU A 278 -8.88 -13.26 34.93
C GLU A 278 -7.74 -12.76 35.81
N ALA A 279 -7.45 -13.45 36.91
CA ALA A 279 -6.35 -13.12 37.81
C ALA A 279 -4.96 -13.21 37.17
N ALA A 280 -4.81 -13.91 36.04
CA ALA A 280 -3.55 -14.06 35.31
C ALA A 280 -3.44 -13.11 34.11
N ARG A 281 -4.45 -12.27 33.86
CA ARG A 281 -4.50 -11.33 32.73
C ARG A 281 -3.70 -10.07 33.02
N THR A 282 -2.37 -10.22 33.09
CA THR A 282 -1.43 -9.13 33.34
C THR A 282 -0.31 -9.16 32.32
N GLY A 283 0.21 -7.97 31.94
CA GLY A 283 1.30 -7.84 30.99
C GLY A 283 0.91 -8.17 29.53
N PRO A 284 1.88 -8.57 28.69
CA PRO A 284 1.62 -8.91 27.31
C PRO A 284 0.84 -10.24 27.20
N VAL A 285 -0.13 -10.28 26.27
CA VAL A 285 -0.89 -11.52 25.98
C VAL A 285 0.06 -12.61 25.46
N PHE A 286 1.02 -12.24 24.63
CA PHE A 286 2.03 -13.15 24.11
C PHE A 286 3.37 -12.86 24.77
N ARG A 287 3.79 -13.76 25.66
CA ARG A 287 5.06 -13.65 26.40
C ARG A 287 6.17 -14.30 25.61
N LEU A 288 6.73 -13.55 24.67
CA LEU A 288 7.86 -14.00 23.83
C LEU A 288 9.14 -13.33 24.34
N GLU A 289 9.88 -14.05 25.16
CA GLU A 289 11.10 -13.58 25.79
C GLU A 289 12.28 -14.47 25.46
N GLY A 290 13.44 -13.87 25.26
CA GLY A 290 14.72 -14.54 25.09
C GLY A 290 15.70 -14.10 26.17
N ARG A 291 16.97 -14.49 26.05
CA ARG A 291 18.01 -14.16 27.03
C ARG A 291 18.23 -12.64 27.25
N GLN A 292 17.87 -11.82 26.27
CA GLN A 292 18.02 -10.35 26.32
C GLN A 292 16.69 -9.63 26.57
N GLY A 293 15.67 -10.32 27.08
CA GLY A 293 14.33 -9.81 27.30
C GLY A 293 13.40 -10.08 26.14
N ARG A 294 12.38 -9.24 25.97
CA ARG A 294 11.32 -9.41 24.98
C ARG A 294 11.84 -9.28 23.55
N TYR A 295 11.48 -10.26 22.70
CA TYR A 295 11.83 -10.23 21.27
C TYR A 295 11.26 -9.00 20.57
N ARG A 296 12.04 -8.43 19.64
CA ARG A 296 11.62 -7.38 18.73
C ARG A 296 10.83 -7.98 17.56
N ASP A 297 9.99 -7.19 16.92
CA ASP A 297 9.14 -7.60 15.77
C ASP A 297 9.90 -8.38 14.69
N TRP A 298 11.08 -7.90 14.32
CA TRP A 298 11.89 -8.54 13.28
C TRP A 298 12.46 -9.89 13.72
N GLU A 299 12.77 -10.07 15.00
CA GLU A 299 13.25 -11.33 15.58
C GLU A 299 12.12 -12.37 15.58
N VAL A 300 10.94 -11.97 16.04
CA VAL A 300 9.74 -12.82 16.01
C VAL A 300 9.41 -13.22 14.58
N SER A 301 9.41 -12.27 13.63
CA SER A 301 9.20 -12.56 12.21
C SER A 301 10.19 -13.59 11.67
N LYS A 302 11.48 -13.47 12.05
CA LYS A 302 12.54 -14.37 11.64
C LYS A 302 12.36 -15.77 12.24
N ILE A 303 11.97 -15.86 13.52
CA ILE A 303 11.74 -17.14 14.20
C ILE A 303 10.51 -17.86 13.60
N VAL A 304 9.38 -17.16 13.38
CA VAL A 304 8.22 -17.77 12.73
C VAL A 304 8.57 -18.28 11.33
N SER A 305 9.39 -17.54 10.57
CA SER A 305 9.84 -17.99 9.25
C SER A 305 10.78 -19.21 9.34
N LYS A 306 11.62 -19.30 10.38
CA LYS A 306 12.44 -20.50 10.64
C LYS A 306 11.57 -21.70 10.98
N ILE A 307 10.53 -21.52 11.80
CA ILE A 307 9.55 -22.57 12.10
C ILE A 307 8.86 -23.04 10.81
N GLY A 308 8.40 -22.12 9.97
CA GLY A 308 7.81 -22.46 8.67
C GLY A 308 8.77 -23.24 7.75
N LYS A 309 10.07 -22.90 7.80
CA LYS A 309 11.12 -23.64 7.07
C LYS A 309 11.35 -25.04 7.66
N ALA A 310 11.45 -25.18 8.98
CA ALA A 310 11.61 -26.46 9.66
C ALA A 310 10.42 -27.38 9.42
N ALA A 311 9.20 -26.83 9.37
CA ALA A 311 7.98 -27.58 9.05
C ALA A 311 7.83 -27.90 7.54
N GLY A 312 8.71 -27.40 6.69
CA GLY A 312 8.64 -27.60 5.23
C GLY A 312 7.46 -26.91 4.55
N VAL A 313 6.86 -25.89 5.20
CA VAL A 313 5.66 -25.20 4.68
C VAL A 313 6.05 -24.14 3.65
N LYS A 314 6.06 -24.53 2.37
CA LYS A 314 6.36 -23.66 1.24
C LYS A 314 5.11 -22.86 0.83
N VAL A 315 5.18 -21.53 0.90
CA VAL A 315 4.07 -20.63 0.53
C VAL A 315 4.25 -19.96 -0.84
N TYR A 316 5.48 -19.98 -1.37
CA TYR A 316 5.78 -19.50 -2.71
C TYR A 316 7.08 -20.11 -3.22
N VAL A 317 7.08 -20.52 -4.48
CA VAL A 317 8.27 -20.90 -5.24
C VAL A 317 8.37 -19.95 -6.42
N SER A 318 9.53 -19.39 -6.66
CA SER A 318 9.73 -18.46 -7.76
C SER A 318 9.63 -19.19 -9.11
N PRO A 319 8.79 -18.74 -10.06
CA PRO A 319 8.73 -19.35 -11.38
C PRO A 319 10.02 -19.19 -12.20
N LYS A 320 10.83 -18.19 -11.86
CA LYS A 320 12.09 -17.88 -12.55
C LYS A 320 13.29 -18.60 -11.95
N ASP A 321 13.19 -19.06 -10.72
CA ASP A 321 14.27 -19.64 -9.94
C ASP A 321 13.65 -20.57 -8.89
N PRO A 322 13.55 -21.89 -9.18
CA PRO A 322 12.94 -22.89 -8.30
C PRO A 322 13.62 -22.99 -6.92
N GLU A 323 14.91 -22.65 -6.84
CA GLU A 323 15.65 -22.63 -5.57
C GLU A 323 15.18 -21.49 -4.64
N LYS A 324 14.55 -20.46 -5.22
CA LYS A 324 14.06 -19.32 -4.48
C LYS A 324 12.68 -19.60 -3.88
N VAL A 325 12.68 -20.29 -2.74
CA VAL A 325 11.50 -20.69 -1.99
C VAL A 325 11.23 -19.70 -0.85
N LYS A 326 9.95 -19.32 -0.68
CA LYS A 326 9.48 -18.62 0.52
C LYS A 326 8.71 -19.60 1.39
N TYR A 327 9.14 -19.72 2.63
CA TYR A 327 8.43 -20.49 3.65
C TYR A 327 7.41 -19.64 4.40
N ALA A 328 6.48 -20.31 5.10
CA ALA A 328 5.42 -19.66 5.86
C ALA A 328 5.98 -18.68 6.91
N SER A 329 5.30 -17.58 7.09
CA SER A 329 5.63 -16.48 8.00
C SER A 329 4.35 -15.99 8.71
N ALA A 330 4.46 -15.12 9.71
CA ALA A 330 3.32 -14.60 10.44
C ALA A 330 2.20 -14.03 9.55
N HIS A 331 2.56 -13.41 8.41
CA HIS A 331 1.55 -12.89 7.49
C HIS A 331 0.73 -13.98 6.78
N ASP A 332 1.28 -15.19 6.65
CA ASP A 332 0.58 -16.31 6.00
C ASP A 332 -0.49 -16.91 6.93
N PHE A 333 -0.34 -16.79 8.27
CA PHE A 333 -1.39 -17.05 9.27
C PHE A 333 -2.57 -16.09 9.10
N ARG A 334 -2.29 -14.79 8.96
CA ARG A 334 -3.34 -13.81 8.69
C ARG A 334 -4.06 -14.08 7.36
N ARG A 335 -3.37 -14.55 6.34
CA ARG A 335 -4.00 -15.00 5.08
C ARG A 335 -4.90 -16.19 5.31
N ALA A 336 -4.44 -17.18 6.09
CA ALA A 336 -5.24 -18.36 6.43
C ALA A 336 -6.52 -17.97 7.19
N PHE A 337 -6.41 -17.08 8.17
CA PHE A 337 -7.54 -16.51 8.87
C PHE A 337 -8.52 -15.85 7.89
N GLY A 338 -8.05 -14.95 7.04
CA GLY A 338 -8.88 -14.25 6.06
C GLY A 338 -9.60 -15.20 5.09
N VAL A 339 -8.92 -16.24 4.60
CA VAL A 339 -9.53 -17.25 3.72
C VAL A 339 -10.60 -18.06 4.45
N ARG A 340 -10.37 -18.46 5.71
CA ARG A 340 -11.36 -19.21 6.51
C ARG A 340 -12.63 -18.39 6.76
N TRP A 341 -12.48 -17.10 7.05
CA TRP A 341 -13.61 -16.21 7.35
C TRP A 341 -14.28 -15.63 6.11
N ALA A 342 -13.59 -15.54 4.98
CA ALA A 342 -14.18 -15.08 3.71
C ALA A 342 -15.32 -15.96 3.19
N ALA A 343 -15.34 -17.23 3.59
CA ALA A 343 -16.43 -18.15 3.25
C ALA A 343 -17.66 -18.01 4.16
N ARG A 344 -17.56 -17.23 5.26
CA ARG A 344 -18.56 -17.15 6.32
C ARG A 344 -19.13 -15.76 6.56
N LEU A 345 -18.42 -14.73 6.12
CA LEU A 345 -18.75 -13.34 6.36
C LEU A 345 -18.92 -12.58 5.05
N MET A 346 -19.80 -11.60 5.06
CA MET A 346 -19.88 -10.63 3.95
C MET A 346 -18.57 -9.83 3.85
N PRO A 347 -18.18 -9.39 2.65
CA PRO A 347 -16.90 -8.68 2.45
C PRO A 347 -16.69 -7.48 3.38
N ALA A 348 -17.74 -6.71 3.70
CA ALA A 348 -17.66 -5.58 4.61
C ALA A 348 -17.35 -6.02 6.06
N GLN A 349 -18.02 -7.09 6.54
CA GLN A 349 -17.77 -7.68 7.86
C GLN A 349 -16.35 -8.26 7.95
N LEU A 350 -15.90 -8.95 6.89
CA LEU A 350 -14.53 -9.45 6.81
C LEU A 350 -13.50 -8.32 6.79
N MET A 351 -13.79 -7.22 6.10
CA MET A 351 -12.95 -6.02 6.10
C MET A 351 -12.75 -5.49 7.52
N GLU A 352 -13.80 -5.37 8.28
CA GLU A 352 -13.77 -4.90 9.66
C GLU A 352 -13.01 -5.87 10.57
N LEU A 353 -13.35 -7.16 10.53
CA LEU A 353 -12.68 -8.21 11.30
C LEU A 353 -11.18 -8.28 11.01
N MET A 354 -10.79 -8.09 9.75
CA MET A 354 -9.40 -8.07 9.33
C MET A 354 -8.73 -6.70 9.47
N ARG A 355 -9.44 -5.69 9.87
CA ARG A 355 -8.91 -4.32 10.01
C ARG A 355 -8.21 -3.83 8.73
N HIS A 356 -8.89 -3.99 7.58
CA HIS A 356 -8.43 -3.43 6.32
C HIS A 356 -8.95 -2.00 6.17
N GLU A 357 -8.12 -1.10 5.69
CA GLU A 357 -8.49 0.30 5.42
C GLU A 357 -9.40 0.42 4.17
N SER A 358 -9.33 -0.56 3.25
CA SER A 358 -10.05 -0.55 1.99
C SER A 358 -10.69 -1.91 1.72
N ILE A 359 -11.96 -1.87 1.30
CA ILE A 359 -12.71 -3.05 0.85
C ILE A 359 -12.02 -3.74 -0.34
N GLU A 360 -11.32 -2.97 -1.21
CA GLU A 360 -10.55 -3.53 -2.31
C GLU A 360 -9.50 -4.54 -1.85
N THR A 361 -8.88 -4.30 -0.69
CA THR A 361 -7.92 -5.23 -0.10
C THR A 361 -8.61 -6.56 0.23
N THR A 362 -9.80 -6.50 0.83
CA THR A 362 -10.58 -7.69 1.18
C THR A 362 -11.03 -8.45 -0.07
N LEU A 363 -11.67 -7.76 -1.01
CA LEU A 363 -12.16 -8.35 -2.25
C LEU A 363 -11.02 -8.97 -3.07
N ARG A 364 -9.91 -8.28 -3.18
CA ARG A 364 -8.77 -8.70 -4.00
C ARG A 364 -8.06 -9.94 -3.48
N PHE A 365 -8.00 -10.11 -2.17
CA PHE A 365 -7.14 -11.13 -1.55
C PHE A 365 -7.89 -12.29 -0.93
N TYR A 366 -9.16 -12.10 -0.59
CA TYR A 366 -9.92 -13.08 0.18
C TYR A 366 -11.24 -13.47 -0.47
N VAL A 367 -11.85 -12.59 -1.24
CA VAL A 367 -13.07 -12.87 -2.00
C VAL A 367 -12.65 -13.27 -3.42
N GLY A 368 -12.25 -14.51 -3.60
CA GLY A 368 -11.97 -15.06 -4.93
C GLY A 368 -13.27 -15.25 -5.72
N THR A 369 -13.27 -14.98 -7.02
CA THR A 369 -14.31 -15.41 -7.95
C THR A 369 -14.07 -16.88 -8.28
N ASP A 370 -14.53 -17.77 -7.43
CA ASP A 370 -14.64 -19.19 -7.72
C ASP A 370 -16.10 -19.48 -8.08
N ALA A 371 -16.35 -19.78 -9.34
CA ALA A 371 -17.69 -20.01 -9.86
C ALA A 371 -18.36 -21.19 -9.14
N GLN A 372 -17.60 -22.24 -8.81
CA GLN A 372 -18.11 -23.40 -8.09
C GLN A 372 -18.56 -23.03 -6.68
N ARG A 373 -17.73 -22.33 -5.93
CA ARG A 373 -18.10 -21.85 -4.57
C ARG A 373 -19.27 -20.88 -4.59
N THR A 374 -19.37 -20.05 -5.62
CA THR A 374 -20.51 -19.14 -5.79
C THR A 374 -21.80 -19.94 -6.04
N ALA A 375 -21.74 -20.96 -6.87
CA ALA A 375 -22.87 -21.86 -7.12
C ALA A 375 -23.28 -22.60 -5.84
N GLU A 376 -22.33 -23.20 -5.11
CA GLU A 376 -22.59 -23.87 -3.84
C GLU A 376 -23.23 -22.93 -2.81
N ALA A 377 -22.73 -21.71 -2.68
CA ALA A 377 -23.31 -20.72 -1.78
C ALA A 377 -24.72 -20.30 -2.18
N ALA A 378 -24.99 -20.15 -3.49
CA ALA A 378 -26.31 -19.83 -4.00
C ALA A 378 -27.32 -20.95 -3.73
N TRP A 379 -26.93 -22.21 -3.94
CA TRP A 379 -27.75 -23.35 -3.63
C TRP A 379 -28.01 -23.51 -2.14
N ALA A 380 -26.98 -23.34 -1.31
CA ALA A 380 -27.14 -23.38 0.15
C ALA A 380 -28.09 -22.30 0.67
N ALA A 381 -28.01 -21.08 0.11
CA ALA A 381 -28.94 -20.00 0.44
C ALA A 381 -30.37 -20.31 0.00
N PHE A 382 -30.55 -20.87 -1.20
CA PHE A 382 -31.85 -21.29 -1.71
C PHE A 382 -32.47 -22.38 -0.81
N ASP A 383 -31.71 -23.43 -0.45
CA ASP A 383 -32.15 -24.49 0.43
C ASP A 383 -32.53 -23.97 1.82
N ALA A 384 -31.80 -23.00 2.35
CA ALA A 384 -32.11 -22.33 3.60
C ALA A 384 -33.45 -21.56 3.52
N LEU A 385 -33.69 -20.84 2.44
CA LEU A 385 -34.95 -20.16 2.16
C LEU A 385 -36.11 -21.17 2.07
N GLN A 386 -35.93 -22.26 1.33
CA GLN A 386 -36.94 -23.34 1.20
C GLN A 386 -37.32 -23.92 2.57
N ARG A 387 -36.38 -24.13 3.47
CA ARG A 387 -36.65 -24.61 4.85
C ARG A 387 -37.45 -23.60 5.66
N VAL A 388 -37.24 -22.33 5.50
CA VAL A 388 -38.03 -21.27 6.16
C VAL A 388 -39.46 -21.23 5.62
N PHE A 389 -39.64 -21.39 4.30
CA PHE A 389 -40.95 -21.42 3.68
C PHE A 389 -41.67 -22.74 3.82
N ALA A 390 -40.97 -23.87 4.10
CA ALA A 390 -41.57 -25.18 4.40
C ALA A 390 -42.00 -25.32 5.88
N GLY A 391 -41.83 -24.28 6.69
CA GLY A 391 -42.34 -24.23 8.07
C GLY A 391 -43.87 -24.13 8.12
N PRO A 392 -44.49 -24.02 9.31
CA PRO A 392 -45.97 -24.13 9.51
C PRO A 392 -46.84 -23.14 8.69
N PHE A 393 -46.24 -22.18 8.04
CA PHE A 393 -46.92 -21.23 7.11
C PHE A 393 -47.07 -21.74 5.66
N ALA A 394 -46.44 -22.86 5.27
CA ALA A 394 -46.52 -23.41 3.93
C ALA A 394 -47.94 -23.93 3.57
N ASN A 395 -48.73 -24.33 4.58
CA ASN A 395 -50.07 -24.82 4.38
C ASN A 395 -51.14 -23.75 4.10
N SER A 396 -50.84 -22.45 4.29
CA SER A 396 -51.82 -21.42 4.03
C SER A 396 -51.87 -20.98 2.54
N PHE A 397 -50.81 -21.19 1.79
CA PHE A 397 -50.79 -20.87 0.35
C PHE A 397 -51.23 -22.03 -0.55
N ALA A 398 -51.11 -23.27 -0.12
CA ALA A 398 -51.57 -24.43 -0.88
C ALA A 398 -53.09 -24.56 -0.87
N ASN A 399 -53.79 -24.10 0.19
CA ASN A 399 -55.24 -24.17 0.30
C ASN A 399 -56.03 -23.07 -0.44
N SER A 400 -55.37 -22.06 -1.01
CA SER A 400 -56.04 -21.04 -1.83
C SER A 400 -56.09 -21.38 -3.32
N ALA A 401 -55.41 -22.44 -3.76
CA ALA A 401 -55.31 -22.83 -5.18
C ALA A 401 -56.24 -24.04 -5.56
N THR A 402 -56.98 -24.61 -4.60
CA THR A 402 -57.81 -25.81 -4.84
C THR A 402 -59.32 -25.57 -4.74
N SER A 403 -59.80 -24.37 -5.12
CA SER A 403 -61.23 -24.14 -5.33
C SER A 403 -61.45 -23.54 -6.73
N GLY A 404 -61.42 -24.40 -7.74
CA GLY A 404 -61.75 -24.02 -9.13
C GLY A 404 -61.53 -25.14 -10.11
N GLY A 405 -62.57 -25.99 -10.27
CA GLY A 405 -63.06 -26.66 -11.45
C GLY A 405 -62.11 -27.49 -12.34
N ALA A 406 -62.32 -28.77 -12.27
CA ALA A 406 -62.59 -29.74 -13.37
C ALA A 406 -61.76 -29.72 -14.67
N ASP A 407 -61.32 -30.94 -15.03
CA ASP A 407 -61.08 -31.51 -16.39
C ASP A 407 -60.04 -30.87 -17.30
N ALA A 408 -58.85 -31.47 -17.34
CA ALA A 408 -58.07 -31.65 -18.57
C ALA A 408 -57.12 -32.84 -18.40
N ALA A 409 -57.11 -33.73 -19.40
CA ALA A 409 -56.29 -34.92 -19.50
C ALA A 409 -54.80 -34.64 -19.58
N PRO A 410 -53.89 -35.60 -19.24
CA PRO A 410 -52.45 -35.37 -19.26
C PRO A 410 -51.88 -35.33 -20.70
N PRO A 411 -50.94 -34.44 -21.00
CA PRO A 411 -50.21 -34.50 -22.26
C PRO A 411 -49.08 -35.54 -22.18
N GLU A 412 -48.91 -36.20 -23.33
CA GLU A 412 -47.96 -37.25 -23.64
C GLU A 412 -46.50 -36.86 -23.42
N GLU A 413 -45.69 -37.85 -23.03
CA GLU A 413 -44.23 -37.78 -22.98
C GLU A 413 -43.61 -37.38 -24.33
N SER A 414 -42.97 -36.25 -24.39
CA SER A 414 -42.09 -35.88 -25.49
C SER A 414 -40.61 -35.93 -25.11
N SER A 415 -39.90 -36.78 -25.82
CA SER A 415 -38.49 -37.13 -25.83
C SER A 415 -37.53 -35.97 -25.55
N VAL A 416 -36.62 -36.25 -24.62
CA VAL A 416 -35.40 -35.47 -24.36
C VAL A 416 -34.54 -35.46 -25.64
N ARG A 417 -34.37 -34.31 -26.26
CA ARG A 417 -33.35 -34.09 -27.31
C ARG A 417 -32.01 -33.78 -26.68
N GLU A 418 -31.04 -34.66 -26.98
CA GLU A 418 -29.61 -34.43 -26.77
C GLU A 418 -29.14 -33.11 -27.43
N ILE A 419 -28.59 -32.21 -26.64
CA ILE A 419 -27.96 -31.00 -27.18
C ILE A 419 -26.52 -31.33 -27.52
N THR A 420 -26.27 -31.59 -28.81
CA THR A 420 -24.94 -31.70 -29.37
C THR A 420 -24.24 -30.34 -29.37
N GLN A 421 -23.01 -30.28 -28.91
CA GLN A 421 -22.16 -29.07 -28.86
C GLN A 421 -21.85 -28.59 -30.29
N PRO A 422 -21.93 -27.27 -30.58
CA PRO A 422 -21.40 -26.75 -31.84
C PRO A 422 -19.92 -26.41 -31.74
N ASN A 423 -19.25 -26.78 -32.80
CA ASN A 423 -17.86 -26.63 -33.17
C ASN A 423 -17.33 -25.18 -33.06
N ARG A 424 -16.07 -25.05 -32.60
CA ARG A 424 -15.33 -23.79 -32.55
C ARG A 424 -15.06 -23.24 -33.94
N THR A 425 -15.56 -22.04 -34.21
CA THR A 425 -15.02 -21.15 -35.28
C THR A 425 -14.66 -19.81 -34.66
N ARG A 426 -13.51 -19.25 -35.09
CA ARG A 426 -12.88 -18.03 -34.63
C ARG A 426 -13.77 -16.80 -34.85
N PRO A 427 -13.82 -15.81 -33.94
CA PRO A 427 -14.49 -14.54 -34.18
C PRO A 427 -13.58 -13.57 -34.94
N GLY A 428 -14.14 -12.97 -35.95
CA GLY A 428 -13.57 -11.85 -36.69
C GLY A 428 -13.64 -10.54 -35.90
N VAL A 429 -12.72 -9.66 -36.26
CA VAL A 429 -12.54 -8.30 -35.73
C VAL A 429 -13.73 -7.44 -36.17
N ILE A 430 -14.46 -6.88 -35.20
CA ILE A 430 -15.40 -5.77 -35.44
C ILE A 430 -14.78 -4.50 -34.81
N ARG A 431 -14.47 -3.54 -35.70
CA ARG A 431 -14.17 -2.15 -35.34
C ARG A 431 -15.48 -1.44 -35.05
N THR A 432 -15.64 -0.83 -33.91
CA THR A 432 -16.68 0.16 -33.64
C THR A 432 -16.07 1.55 -33.48
N HIS A 433 -16.64 2.50 -34.19
CA HIS A 433 -16.36 3.91 -34.25
C HIS A 433 -16.63 4.59 -32.88
N ASP A 434 -15.73 5.49 -32.56
CA ASP A 434 -15.78 6.46 -31.48
C ASP A 434 -16.84 7.54 -31.78
N GLN A 435 -17.70 7.81 -30.82
CA GLN A 435 -18.45 9.09 -30.76
C GLN A 435 -18.42 9.59 -29.33
N GLY A 436 -17.75 10.73 -29.19
CA GLY A 436 -17.61 11.45 -27.93
C GLY A 436 -18.93 12.03 -27.41
N ILE A 437 -19.05 12.05 -26.10
CA ILE A 437 -20.00 12.91 -25.39
C ILE A 437 -19.24 13.60 -24.26
N MET A 438 -19.27 14.94 -24.32
CA MET A 438 -18.75 15.87 -23.31
C MET A 438 -19.55 15.76 -22.01
N SER A 439 -18.83 15.87 -20.90
CA SER A 439 -19.40 16.17 -19.57
C SER A 439 -19.50 17.67 -19.33
N PRO A 440 -20.44 18.13 -18.50
CA PRO A 440 -20.26 19.35 -17.71
C PRO A 440 -20.12 19.05 -16.21
N LEU A 441 -19.15 19.71 -15.62
CA LEU A 441 -19.00 20.31 -14.29
C LEU A 441 -20.07 20.03 -13.19
N LEU A 442 -19.62 19.47 -12.07
CA LEU A 442 -19.62 20.13 -10.75
C LEU A 442 -18.58 19.46 -9.87
#